data_f32f4a4f2bcd234e358d6fe2084e7707
#
_entry.id   f32f4a4f2bcd234e358d6fe2084e7707
#
_cell.length_a   1.000
_cell.length_b   1.000
_cell.length_c   1.000
_cell.angle_alpha   90.00
_cell.angle_beta   90.00
_cell.angle_gamma   90.00
#
_symmetry.space_group_name_H-M   'P 1'
#
loop_
_entity.id
_entity.type
_entity.pdbx_description
1 polymer ?
#
loop_
_entity_poly.entity_id
_entity_poly.type
_entity_poly.pdbx_seq_one_letter_code
_entity_poly.pdbx_strand_id
1 'polypeptide(L)'
;MKKAAGILLLVLLVAAFALPGSADMNKYSTVFMDTFDTVISLIGYAENQETFDARAAETHAMYLHLHKLFDTYNSYADEGIVSVYDVNLKAASEPVQVDPILFGLLTFCKSNYELVNGQTNVAMGSVLSIWHEYREAGLDDPENAKLPPMAD
;
A
#
# COMPACT_ATOMS: atom_id res chain seq x y z
N MET A 1 -19.80 21.33 58.49
CA MET A 1 -18.64 21.16 57.61
C MET A 1 -18.41 19.70 57.17
N LYS A 2 -18.46 18.69 58.07
CA LYS A 2 -18.20 17.28 57.72
C LYS A 2 -19.24 16.66 56.74
N LYS A 3 -20.53 17.08 56.78
CA LYS A 3 -21.58 16.58 55.88
C LYS A 3 -21.44 17.11 54.45
N ALA A 4 -20.99 18.34 54.26
CA ALA A 4 -20.76 18.93 52.93
C ALA A 4 -19.57 18.31 52.20
N ALA A 5 -18.52 17.99 52.93
CA ALA A 5 -17.37 17.31 52.37
C ALA A 5 -17.67 15.88 51.90
N GLY A 6 -18.57 15.13 52.58
CA GLY A 6 -19.01 13.79 52.19
C GLY A 6 -19.85 13.81 50.89
N ILE A 7 -20.72 14.81 50.73
CA ILE A 7 -21.54 14.97 49.49
C ILE A 7 -20.65 15.36 48.31
N LEU A 8 -19.67 16.23 48.48
CA LEU A 8 -18.73 16.61 47.43
C LEU A 8 -17.87 15.43 46.96
N LEU A 9 -17.44 14.59 47.91
CA LEU A 9 -16.67 13.36 47.59
C LEU A 9 -17.52 12.35 46.83
N LEU A 10 -18.81 12.19 47.19
CA LEU A 10 -19.73 11.30 46.49
C LEU A 10 -20.03 11.77 45.06
N VAL A 11 -20.20 13.07 44.83
CA VAL A 11 -20.40 13.66 43.48
C VAL A 11 -19.15 13.51 42.62
N LEU A 12 -17.93 13.66 43.17
CA LEU A 12 -16.68 13.40 42.47
C LEU A 12 -16.50 11.95 42.15
N LEU A 13 -16.92 11.03 43.01
CA LEU A 13 -16.83 9.60 42.77
C LEU A 13 -17.79 9.13 41.64
N VAL A 14 -19.00 9.68 41.58
CA VAL A 14 -19.99 9.41 40.52
C VAL A 14 -19.54 10.00 39.18
N ALA A 15 -18.90 11.17 39.15
CA ALA A 15 -18.34 11.75 37.94
C ALA A 15 -17.13 10.93 37.40
N ALA A 16 -16.36 10.25 38.27
CA ALA A 16 -15.26 9.41 37.85
C ALA A 16 -15.70 8.07 37.20
N PHE A 17 -16.96 7.66 37.38
CA PHE A 17 -17.55 6.45 36.75
C PHE A 17 -18.32 6.76 35.48
N ALA A 18 -18.42 8.02 35.03
CA ALA A 18 -18.81 8.33 33.68
C ALA A 18 -17.67 8.01 32.71
N LEU A 19 -17.32 6.73 32.63
CA LEU A 19 -16.51 6.21 31.51
C LEU A 19 -17.24 6.62 30.24
N PRO A 20 -16.57 7.25 29.24
CA PRO A 20 -17.19 7.42 27.94
C PRO A 20 -17.71 6.03 27.51
N GLY A 21 -19.01 5.91 27.30
CA GLY A 21 -19.60 4.66 26.82
C GLY A 21 -18.79 4.19 25.63
N SER A 22 -18.52 2.91 25.55
CA SER A 22 -17.90 2.33 24.35
C SER A 22 -18.77 2.77 23.18
N ALA A 23 -18.23 3.60 22.31
CA ALA A 23 -18.93 4.01 21.11
C ALA A 23 -19.28 2.74 20.34
N ASP A 24 -20.54 2.57 19.96
CA ASP A 24 -20.96 1.45 19.16
C ASP A 24 -20.24 1.50 17.81
N MET A 25 -19.34 0.55 17.59
CA MET A 25 -18.55 0.44 16.36
C MET A 25 -19.37 -0.26 15.28
N ASN A 26 -19.68 0.46 14.21
CA ASN A 26 -20.39 -0.08 13.06
C ASN A 26 -19.41 -0.51 11.98
N LYS A 27 -19.78 -1.54 11.22
CA LYS A 27 -18.98 -2.05 10.11
C LYS A 27 -19.28 -1.25 8.85
N TYR A 28 -18.21 -0.73 8.21
CA TYR A 28 -18.26 0.00 6.94
C TYR A 28 -17.34 -0.65 5.92
N SER A 29 -17.56 -0.36 4.63
CA SER A 29 -16.71 -0.82 3.55
C SER A 29 -16.67 0.18 2.41
N THR A 30 -15.53 0.23 1.71
CA THR A 30 -15.35 0.97 0.46
C THR A 30 -14.43 0.20 -0.49
N VAL A 31 -14.37 0.60 -1.76
CA VAL A 31 -13.58 -0.05 -2.80
C VAL A 31 -12.78 1.00 -3.57
N PHE A 32 -11.52 0.70 -3.85
CA PHE A 32 -10.61 1.47 -4.72
C PHE A 32 -10.27 0.62 -5.95
N MET A 33 -10.17 1.25 -7.13
CA MET A 33 -9.88 0.57 -8.40
C MET A 33 -8.77 1.25 -9.19
N ASP A 34 -8.13 2.24 -8.61
CA ASP A 34 -7.15 3.14 -9.25
C ASP A 34 -5.72 2.93 -8.78
N THR A 35 -5.46 1.80 -8.11
CA THR A 35 -4.14 1.44 -7.59
C THR A 35 -3.80 -0.01 -7.91
N PHE A 36 -2.55 -0.28 -8.30
CA PHE A 36 -1.97 -1.62 -8.53
C PHE A 36 -2.73 -2.48 -9.55
N ASP A 37 -3.46 -1.86 -10.50
CA ASP A 37 -4.27 -2.54 -11.53
C ASP A 37 -5.18 -3.63 -10.93
N THR A 38 -5.73 -3.37 -9.75
CA THR A 38 -6.54 -4.33 -8.99
C THR A 38 -7.69 -3.67 -8.25
N VAL A 39 -8.58 -4.49 -7.71
CA VAL A 39 -9.67 -4.06 -6.84
C VAL A 39 -9.25 -4.22 -5.39
N ILE A 40 -9.19 -3.11 -4.65
CA ILE A 40 -8.91 -3.10 -3.23
C ILE A 40 -10.19 -2.85 -2.46
N SER A 41 -10.59 -3.81 -1.64
CA SER A 41 -11.74 -3.66 -0.73
C SER A 41 -11.25 -3.38 0.68
N LEU A 42 -11.62 -2.21 1.22
CA LEU A 42 -11.34 -1.80 2.59
C LEU A 42 -12.58 -2.03 3.45
N ILE A 43 -12.42 -2.81 4.51
CA ILE A 43 -13.46 -3.07 5.51
C ILE A 43 -12.94 -2.64 6.86
N GLY A 44 -13.73 -1.86 7.60
CA GLY A 44 -13.34 -1.36 8.92
C GLY A 44 -14.52 -1.13 9.85
N TYR A 45 -14.19 -0.83 11.09
CA TYR A 45 -15.15 -0.47 12.11
C TYR A 45 -14.91 0.97 12.57
N ALA A 46 -15.96 1.77 12.66
CA ALA A 46 -15.92 3.15 13.11
C ALA A 46 -17.20 3.52 13.86
N GLU A 47 -17.15 4.60 14.61
CA GLU A 47 -18.32 5.14 15.34
C GLU A 47 -19.41 5.64 14.38
N ASN A 48 -18.99 6.20 13.24
CA ASN A 48 -19.88 6.71 12.20
C ASN A 48 -19.22 6.68 10.82
N GLN A 49 -20.00 6.94 9.77
CA GLN A 49 -19.56 6.94 8.38
C GLN A 49 -18.45 7.99 8.12
N GLU A 50 -18.59 9.19 8.67
CA GLU A 50 -17.60 10.27 8.46
C GLU A 50 -16.21 9.88 8.98
N THR A 51 -16.14 9.27 10.17
CA THR A 51 -14.88 8.77 10.74
C THR A 51 -14.28 7.64 9.88
N PHE A 52 -15.12 6.74 9.35
CA PHE A 52 -14.67 5.69 8.44
C PHE A 52 -14.13 6.29 7.13
N ASP A 53 -14.87 7.21 6.52
CA ASP A 53 -14.51 7.82 5.23
C ASP A 53 -13.20 8.62 5.33
N ALA A 54 -12.97 9.34 6.43
CA ALA A 54 -11.71 10.04 6.67
C ALA A 54 -10.52 9.06 6.71
N ARG A 55 -10.64 7.95 7.44
CA ARG A 55 -9.58 6.90 7.50
C ARG A 55 -9.42 6.16 6.19
N ALA A 56 -10.50 5.93 5.47
CA ALA A 56 -10.47 5.31 4.14
C ALA A 56 -9.74 6.21 3.14
N ALA A 57 -9.96 7.52 3.19
CA ALA A 57 -9.26 8.50 2.35
C ALA A 57 -7.75 8.55 2.65
N GLU A 58 -7.35 8.53 3.93
CA GLU A 58 -5.94 8.44 4.33
C GLU A 58 -5.29 7.14 3.82
N THR A 59 -6.00 6.02 3.96
CA THR A 59 -5.54 4.71 3.47
C THR A 59 -5.39 4.72 1.95
N HIS A 60 -6.37 5.25 1.22
CA HIS A 60 -6.33 5.37 -0.24
C HIS A 60 -5.15 6.25 -0.70
N ALA A 61 -4.92 7.39 -0.06
CA ALA A 61 -3.77 8.25 -0.36
C ALA A 61 -2.43 7.51 -0.18
N MET A 62 -2.31 6.68 0.87
CA MET A 62 -1.13 5.85 1.08
C MET A 62 -0.98 4.81 -0.04
N TYR A 63 -2.05 4.13 -0.46
CA TYR A 63 -2.01 3.17 -1.57
C TYR A 63 -1.63 3.84 -2.90
N LEU A 64 -2.14 5.04 -3.20
CA LEU A 64 -1.75 5.83 -4.37
C LEU A 64 -0.25 6.16 -4.36
N HIS A 65 0.29 6.56 -3.21
CA HIS A 65 1.71 6.82 -3.07
C HIS A 65 2.56 5.56 -3.30
N LEU A 66 2.18 4.43 -2.69
CA LEU A 66 2.88 3.15 -2.87
C LEU A 66 2.77 2.64 -4.32
N HIS A 67 1.62 2.82 -4.98
CA HIS A 67 1.44 2.50 -6.38
C HIS A 67 2.47 3.22 -7.26
N LYS A 68 2.64 4.53 -7.06
CA LYS A 68 3.64 5.33 -7.79
C LYS A 68 5.07 4.93 -7.46
N LEU A 69 5.39 4.66 -6.20
CA LEU A 69 6.73 4.22 -5.81
C LEU A 69 7.13 2.88 -6.44
N PHE A 70 6.18 1.94 -6.53
CA PHE A 70 6.45 0.59 -6.99
C PHE A 70 6.18 0.38 -8.48
N ASP A 71 5.77 1.44 -9.19
CA ASP A 71 5.51 1.39 -10.63
C ASP A 71 6.80 1.12 -11.41
N THR A 72 6.76 0.10 -12.27
CA THR A 72 7.86 -0.32 -13.14
C THR A 72 7.75 0.26 -14.55
N TYR A 73 6.63 0.94 -14.87
CA TYR A 73 6.30 1.40 -16.22
C TYR A 73 6.34 2.93 -16.37
N ASN A 74 6.06 3.66 -15.29
CA ASN A 74 5.90 5.11 -15.36
C ASN A 74 6.84 5.84 -14.38
N SER A 75 7.32 7.02 -14.82
CA SER A 75 8.01 7.98 -13.95
C SER A 75 7.02 8.98 -13.37
N TYR A 76 7.25 9.36 -12.13
CA TYR A 76 6.52 10.41 -11.40
C TYR A 76 7.49 11.49 -10.89
N ALA A 77 8.55 11.74 -11.64
CA ALA A 77 9.59 12.68 -11.27
C ALA A 77 9.08 14.14 -11.19
N ASP A 78 8.04 14.48 -11.93
CA ASP A 78 7.32 15.76 -11.87
C ASP A 78 6.56 15.97 -10.54
N GLU A 79 6.21 14.88 -9.87
CA GLU A 79 5.63 14.89 -8.53
C GLU A 79 6.69 14.72 -7.41
N GLY A 80 7.98 14.64 -7.78
CA GLY A 80 9.09 14.42 -6.84
C GLY A 80 9.18 12.98 -6.33
N ILE A 81 8.54 12.01 -6.99
CA ILE A 81 8.57 10.59 -6.64
C ILE A 81 9.52 9.86 -7.58
N VAL A 82 10.49 9.14 -7.01
CA VAL A 82 11.40 8.24 -7.74
C VAL A 82 10.82 6.83 -7.67
N SER A 83 10.28 6.37 -8.79
CA SER A 83 9.65 5.04 -8.92
C SER A 83 10.67 3.93 -9.20
N VAL A 84 10.22 2.67 -9.18
CA VAL A 84 11.04 1.54 -9.64
C VAL A 84 11.44 1.71 -11.11
N TYR A 85 10.60 2.32 -11.94
CA TYR A 85 10.95 2.67 -13.32
C TYR A 85 12.18 3.56 -13.40
N ASP A 86 12.24 4.63 -12.58
CA ASP A 86 13.40 5.54 -12.54
C ASP A 86 14.66 4.82 -12.04
N VAL A 87 14.52 3.92 -11.07
CA VAL A 87 15.63 3.09 -10.59
C VAL A 87 16.15 2.19 -11.71
N ASN A 88 15.28 1.52 -12.45
CA ASN A 88 15.66 0.65 -13.58
C ASN A 88 16.40 1.41 -14.68
N LEU A 89 16.04 2.66 -14.93
CA LEU A 89 16.72 3.49 -15.94
C LEU A 89 18.13 3.94 -15.53
N LYS A 90 18.36 4.19 -14.25
CA LYS A 90 19.55 4.93 -13.78
C LYS A 90 20.55 4.10 -13.00
N ALA A 91 20.09 3.07 -12.26
CA ALA A 91 20.91 2.37 -11.27
C ALA A 91 22.12 1.62 -11.86
N ALA A 92 22.13 1.35 -13.18
CA ALA A 92 23.28 0.75 -13.85
C ALA A 92 24.46 1.74 -14.04
N SER A 93 24.19 3.05 -14.04
CA SER A 93 25.17 4.10 -14.32
C SER A 93 25.53 4.95 -13.10
N GLU A 94 24.59 5.10 -12.15
CA GLU A 94 24.79 5.96 -10.98
C GLU A 94 23.95 5.48 -9.77
N PRO A 95 24.35 5.83 -8.53
CA PRO A 95 23.51 5.62 -7.36
C PRO A 95 22.23 6.45 -7.46
N VAL A 96 21.08 5.83 -7.17
CA VAL A 96 19.76 6.48 -7.18
C VAL A 96 19.27 6.66 -5.76
N GLN A 97 18.95 7.88 -5.37
CA GLN A 97 18.29 8.14 -4.09
C GLN A 97 16.79 7.84 -4.23
N VAL A 98 16.29 6.97 -3.38
CA VAL A 98 14.89 6.53 -3.38
C VAL A 98 14.22 6.80 -2.04
N ASP A 99 12.89 6.76 -2.02
CA ASP A 99 12.10 6.80 -0.81
C ASP A 99 12.50 5.66 0.15
N PRO A 100 12.56 5.90 1.48
CA PRO A 100 12.89 4.87 2.47
C PRO A 100 12.01 3.61 2.40
N ILE A 101 10.74 3.74 2.00
CA ILE A 101 9.82 2.60 1.83
C ILE A 101 10.28 1.72 0.66
N LEU A 102 10.61 2.33 -0.49
CA LEU A 102 11.11 1.61 -1.65
C LEU A 102 12.46 0.96 -1.33
N PHE A 103 13.36 1.68 -0.67
CA PHE A 103 14.65 1.12 -0.23
C PHE A 103 14.47 -0.06 0.72
N GLY A 104 13.52 0.04 1.66
CA GLY A 104 13.17 -1.04 2.58
C GLY A 104 12.66 -2.28 1.85
N LEU A 105 11.77 -2.11 0.85
CA LEU A 105 11.27 -3.21 0.03
C LEU A 105 12.39 -3.91 -0.74
N LEU A 106 13.24 -3.15 -1.43
CA LEU A 106 14.37 -3.71 -2.20
C LEU A 106 15.36 -4.46 -1.30
N THR A 107 15.66 -3.91 -0.12
CA THR A 107 16.51 -4.55 0.88
C THR A 107 15.89 -5.84 1.40
N PHE A 108 14.58 -5.83 1.69
CA PHE A 108 13.83 -7.02 2.11
C PHE A 108 13.89 -8.11 1.03
N CYS A 109 13.60 -7.78 -0.23
CA CYS A 109 13.66 -8.73 -1.34
C CYS A 109 15.04 -9.34 -1.50
N LYS A 110 16.11 -8.51 -1.45
CA LYS A 110 17.49 -8.98 -1.52
C LYS A 110 17.85 -9.92 -0.36
N SER A 111 17.47 -9.56 0.87
CA SER A 111 17.81 -10.35 2.06
C SER A 111 17.08 -11.71 2.10
N ASN A 112 15.92 -11.80 1.47
CA ASN A 112 15.11 -13.03 1.46
C ASN A 112 15.29 -13.89 0.20
N TYR A 113 16.12 -13.47 -0.76
CA TYR A 113 16.36 -14.21 -2.00
C TYR A 113 16.83 -15.65 -1.75
N GLU A 114 17.82 -15.81 -0.87
CA GLU A 114 18.34 -17.13 -0.52
C GLU A 114 17.35 -17.96 0.31
N LEU A 115 16.59 -17.32 1.18
CA LEU A 115 15.57 -17.97 2.02
C LEU A 115 14.49 -18.70 1.19
N VAL A 116 14.16 -18.15 0.03
CA VAL A 116 13.20 -18.74 -0.91
C VAL A 116 13.88 -19.54 -2.04
N ASN A 117 15.14 -19.96 -1.85
CA ASN A 117 15.94 -20.71 -2.81
C ASN A 117 16.00 -20.07 -4.22
N GLY A 118 16.05 -18.74 -4.28
CA GLY A 118 16.07 -17.98 -5.53
C GLY A 118 14.77 -18.02 -6.35
N GLN A 119 13.68 -18.56 -5.81
CA GLN A 119 12.39 -18.66 -6.50
C GLN A 119 11.74 -17.29 -6.77
N THR A 120 12.13 -16.28 -5.99
CA THR A 120 11.65 -14.90 -6.16
C THR A 120 12.85 -13.97 -6.33
N ASN A 121 12.96 -13.33 -7.49
CA ASN A 121 14.04 -12.39 -7.79
C ASN A 121 13.47 -11.04 -8.22
N VAL A 122 13.67 -10.01 -7.40
CA VAL A 122 13.22 -8.64 -7.69
C VAL A 122 13.91 -8.03 -8.93
N ALA A 123 15.08 -8.55 -9.34
CA ALA A 123 15.82 -8.07 -10.49
C ALA A 123 15.41 -8.73 -11.84
N MET A 124 14.27 -9.43 -11.90
CA MET A 124 13.79 -10.08 -13.13
C MET A 124 13.03 -9.15 -14.10
N GLY A 125 13.06 -7.84 -13.90
CA GLY A 125 12.30 -6.88 -14.70
C GLY A 125 12.53 -7.02 -16.21
N SER A 126 13.78 -7.21 -16.65
CA SER A 126 14.12 -7.39 -18.05
C SER A 126 13.55 -8.68 -18.69
N VAL A 127 13.42 -9.73 -17.90
CA VAL A 127 12.78 -11.00 -18.35
C VAL A 127 11.25 -10.82 -18.37
N LEU A 128 10.70 -10.20 -17.35
CA LEU A 128 9.25 -9.99 -17.23
C LEU A 128 8.73 -9.01 -18.30
N SER A 129 9.53 -8.03 -18.73
CA SER A 129 9.14 -7.12 -19.83
C SER A 129 8.90 -7.85 -21.15
N ILE A 130 9.70 -8.87 -21.46
CA ILE A 130 9.51 -9.71 -22.66
C ILE A 130 8.16 -10.42 -22.58
N TRP A 131 7.83 -11.03 -21.44
CA TRP A 131 6.55 -11.69 -21.25
C TRP A 131 5.38 -10.72 -21.30
N HIS A 132 5.56 -9.50 -20.79
CA HIS A 132 4.54 -8.45 -20.85
C HIS A 132 4.22 -8.06 -22.30
N GLU A 133 5.25 -7.81 -23.13
CA GLU A 133 5.06 -7.48 -24.56
C GLU A 133 4.28 -8.57 -25.31
N TYR A 134 4.64 -9.84 -25.12
CA TYR A 134 3.93 -10.96 -25.75
C TYR A 134 2.51 -11.13 -25.23
N ARG A 135 2.27 -10.85 -23.94
CA ARG A 135 0.93 -10.87 -23.35
C ARG A 135 0.04 -9.78 -23.96
N GLU A 136 0.53 -8.55 -24.02
CA GLU A 136 -0.22 -7.42 -24.59
C GLU A 136 -0.54 -7.67 -26.07
N ALA A 137 0.43 -8.10 -26.86
CA ALA A 137 0.21 -8.46 -28.26
C ALA A 137 -0.83 -9.59 -28.41
N GLY A 138 -0.83 -10.57 -27.50
CA GLY A 138 -1.83 -11.66 -27.51
C GLY A 138 -3.21 -11.24 -27.02
N LEU A 139 -3.33 -10.19 -26.20
CA LEU A 139 -4.61 -9.61 -25.82
C LEU A 139 -5.20 -8.78 -26.97
N ASP A 140 -4.37 -8.06 -27.72
CA ASP A 140 -4.78 -7.26 -28.87
C ASP A 140 -5.17 -8.13 -30.06
N ASP A 141 -4.46 -9.24 -30.29
CA ASP A 141 -4.74 -10.21 -31.38
C ASP A 141 -4.65 -11.66 -30.85
N PRO A 142 -5.72 -12.18 -30.22
CA PRO A 142 -5.73 -13.50 -29.64
C PRO A 142 -5.51 -14.65 -30.63
N GLU A 143 -5.92 -14.47 -31.91
CA GLU A 143 -5.77 -15.51 -32.94
C GLU A 143 -4.32 -15.71 -33.37
N ASN A 144 -3.48 -14.69 -33.23
CA ASN A 144 -2.05 -14.71 -33.54
C ASN A 144 -1.15 -14.65 -32.30
N ALA A 145 -1.69 -14.91 -31.11
CA ALA A 145 -0.93 -14.92 -29.88
C ALA A 145 0.25 -15.90 -29.93
N LYS A 146 1.42 -15.46 -29.46
CA LYS A 146 2.67 -16.23 -29.45
C LYS A 146 3.28 -16.24 -28.07
N LEU A 147 4.09 -17.25 -27.78
CA LEU A 147 4.97 -17.27 -26.63
C LEU A 147 6.32 -16.64 -26.97
N PRO A 148 7.00 -16.00 -25.99
CA PRO A 148 8.38 -15.59 -26.16
C PRO A 148 9.26 -16.78 -26.59
N PRO A 149 10.26 -16.56 -27.47
CA PRO A 149 11.21 -17.61 -27.80
C PRO A 149 11.95 -18.03 -26.53
N MET A 150 11.88 -19.32 -26.21
CA MET A 150 12.71 -19.89 -25.15
C MET A 150 14.13 -20.01 -25.72
N ALA A 151 15.11 -19.34 -25.10
CA ALA A 151 16.51 -19.62 -25.40
C ALA A 151 16.82 -21.03 -24.85
N ASP A 152 17.43 -21.90 -25.71
CA ASP A 152 17.93 -23.22 -25.33
C ASP A 152 19.08 -23.11 -24.32
#